data_101e6ba368268c23c13b963b49cc1ece
#
_entry.id   101e6ba368268c23c13b963b49cc1ece
#
_cell.length_a   1.000
_cell.length_b   1.000
_cell.length_c   1.000
_cell.angle_alpha   90.00
_cell.angle_beta   90.00
_cell.angle_gamma   90.00
#
_symmetry.space_group_name_H-M   'P 1'
#
loop_
_entity.id
_entity.type
_entity.pdbx_description
1 polymer ?
#
loop_
_entity_poly.entity_id
_entity_poly.type
_entity_poly.pdbx_seq_one_letter_code
_entity_poly.pdbx_strand_id
1 'polypeptide(L)'
;GRWLRETGRVQVPARQVAGWVGASVVLGVVSWIPPVLDQIRHEPGNLSILLQTYRDQTGEVIGLRAGTRIWLTQLDPLGNWLFGTRRISASVVPGLVLLAGWAGSAVVAWRRRVGALLRLDLVLAGLLGCAWFWAIRLDSTRFLYLVEWFWVLTGLLVVAVLWAARLELAARRPALASTQVATVSLLAVLAVSAASFTWTAVGVEPPDMR
;
A
#
# COMPACT_ATOMS: atom_id res chain seq x y z
N GLY A 1 9.26 20.57 19.78
CA GLY A 1 10.70 20.83 19.50
C GLY A 1 11.67 19.87 20.20
N ARG A 2 11.40 19.35 21.38
CA ARG A 2 12.28 18.41 22.12
C ARG A 2 12.18 16.96 21.61
N TRP A 3 11.05 16.58 21.11
CA TRP A 3 10.69 15.23 20.64
C TRP A 3 11.56 14.71 19.48
N LEU A 4 12.05 15.59 18.64
CA LEU A 4 12.87 15.23 17.47
C LEU A 4 14.38 15.13 17.77
N ARG A 5 14.81 15.39 19.01
CA ARG A 5 16.24 15.46 19.35
C ARG A 5 16.80 14.21 20.02
N GLU A 6 15.96 13.31 20.50
CA GLU A 6 16.41 12.15 21.31
C GLU A 6 16.49 10.80 20.58
N THR A 7 16.01 10.72 19.34
CA THR A 7 16.35 9.57 18.49
C THR A 7 17.76 9.78 17.99
N GLY A 8 18.69 8.94 18.44
CA GLY A 8 20.11 8.95 18.04
C GLY A 8 20.20 9.20 16.54
N ARG A 9 20.59 10.41 16.18
CA ARG A 9 20.75 10.80 14.79
C ARG A 9 21.92 9.99 14.24
N VAL A 10 21.63 8.97 13.44
CA VAL A 10 22.57 8.61 12.40
C VAL A 10 22.65 9.89 11.54
N GLN A 11 23.71 10.65 11.73
CA GLN A 11 23.99 11.83 10.91
C GLN A 11 24.40 11.32 9.54
N VAL A 12 23.40 11.07 8.67
CA VAL A 12 23.69 10.78 7.29
C VAL A 12 24.29 12.05 6.70
N PRO A 13 25.52 12.01 6.14
CA PRO A 13 26.15 13.18 5.56
C PRO A 13 25.22 13.81 4.51
N ALA A 14 25.07 15.13 4.53
CA ALA A 14 24.20 15.85 3.57
C ALA A 14 24.49 15.46 2.11
N ARG A 15 25.76 15.19 1.79
CA ARG A 15 26.20 14.71 0.47
C ARG A 15 25.58 13.35 0.10
N GLN A 16 25.42 12.45 1.06
CA GLN A 16 24.80 11.15 0.82
C GLN A 16 23.29 11.28 0.62
N VAL A 17 22.62 12.15 1.40
CA VAL A 17 21.20 12.47 1.20
C VAL A 17 20.99 13.11 -0.17
N ALA A 18 21.81 14.08 -0.56
CA ALA A 18 21.75 14.71 -1.88
C ALA A 18 21.97 13.69 -3.00
N GLY A 19 22.88 12.72 -2.81
CA GLY A 19 23.08 11.62 -3.76
C GLY A 19 21.84 10.74 -3.95
N TRP A 20 21.19 10.35 -2.87
CA TRP A 20 19.94 9.57 -2.94
C TRP A 20 18.79 10.36 -3.57
N VAL A 21 18.65 11.65 -3.20
CA VAL A 21 17.64 12.52 -3.81
C VAL A 21 17.91 12.67 -5.31
N GLY A 22 19.16 12.92 -5.70
CA GLY A 22 19.55 13.01 -7.11
C GLY A 22 19.25 11.73 -7.88
N ALA A 23 19.63 10.58 -7.33
CA ALA A 23 19.31 9.27 -7.94
C ALA A 23 17.81 9.06 -8.09
N SER A 24 17.01 9.41 -7.09
CA SER A 24 15.54 9.31 -7.14
C SER A 24 14.93 10.21 -8.21
N VAL A 25 15.44 11.44 -8.35
CA VAL A 25 14.99 12.36 -9.40
C VAL A 25 15.34 11.83 -10.79
N VAL A 26 16.57 11.34 -10.99
CA VAL A 26 16.99 10.74 -12.26
C VAL A 26 16.12 9.53 -12.60
N LEU A 27 15.88 8.64 -11.64
CA LEU A 27 15.01 7.47 -11.84
C LEU A 27 13.58 7.90 -12.21
N GLY A 28 13.05 8.92 -11.54
CA GLY A 28 11.76 9.51 -11.84
C GLY A 28 11.69 10.03 -13.28
N VAL A 29 12.66 10.82 -13.70
CA VAL A 29 12.73 11.38 -15.08
C VAL A 29 12.82 10.24 -16.10
N VAL A 30 13.70 9.25 -15.90
CA VAL A 30 13.84 8.10 -16.79
C VAL A 30 12.55 7.31 -16.92
N SER A 31 11.83 7.12 -15.81
CA SER A 31 10.54 6.42 -15.80
C SER A 31 9.45 7.14 -16.59
N TRP A 32 9.55 8.46 -16.74
CA TRP A 32 8.61 9.25 -17.54
C TRP A 32 8.95 9.35 -19.02
N ILE A 33 10.16 8.88 -19.45
CA ILE A 33 10.55 8.91 -20.87
C ILE A 33 9.55 8.13 -21.75
N PRO A 34 9.16 6.86 -21.43
CA PRO A 34 8.24 6.12 -22.28
C PRO A 34 6.87 6.81 -22.44
N PRO A 35 6.18 7.29 -21.38
CA PRO A 35 4.93 8.04 -21.53
C PRO A 35 5.07 9.30 -22.37
N VAL A 36 6.17 10.04 -22.23
CA VAL A 36 6.42 11.26 -23.02
C VAL A 36 6.68 10.92 -24.48
N LEU A 37 7.47 9.89 -24.77
CA LEU A 37 7.72 9.44 -26.14
C LEU A 37 6.43 8.95 -26.81
N ASP A 38 5.57 8.23 -26.07
CA ASP A 38 4.28 7.80 -26.58
C ASP A 38 3.39 9.00 -26.93
N GLN A 39 3.35 10.02 -26.06
CA GLN A 39 2.60 11.24 -26.30
C GLN A 39 3.05 12.00 -27.57
N ILE A 40 4.35 11.95 -27.88
CA ILE A 40 4.92 12.65 -29.05
C ILE A 40 4.73 11.83 -30.34
N ARG A 41 4.72 10.51 -30.23
CA ARG A 41 4.71 9.60 -31.39
C ARG A 41 3.32 9.19 -31.86
N HIS A 42 2.31 9.29 -31.01
CA HIS A 42 0.95 8.87 -31.30
C HIS A 42 -0.04 10.02 -31.17
N GLU A 43 -0.97 10.10 -32.12
CA GLU A 43 -2.12 11.02 -32.07
C GLU A 43 -3.43 10.22 -32.12
N PRO A 44 -4.25 10.22 -31.03
CA PRO A 44 -3.96 10.82 -29.73
C PRO A 44 -2.95 10.00 -28.92
N GLY A 45 -2.03 10.67 -28.23
CA GLY A 45 -1.12 10.01 -27.29
C GLY A 45 -1.81 9.65 -25.97
N ASN A 46 -1.20 8.77 -25.18
CA ASN A 46 -1.76 8.24 -23.94
C ASN A 46 -2.23 9.31 -22.93
N LEU A 47 -1.47 10.40 -22.82
CA LEU A 47 -1.85 11.50 -21.92
C LEU A 47 -3.10 12.24 -22.43
N SER A 48 -3.20 12.42 -23.75
CA SER A 48 -4.37 13.01 -24.38
C SER A 48 -5.61 12.16 -24.17
N ILE A 49 -5.50 10.83 -24.34
CA ILE A 49 -6.57 9.86 -24.08
C ILE A 49 -7.01 9.91 -22.62
N LEU A 50 -6.04 9.94 -21.69
CA LEU A 50 -6.30 10.04 -20.24
C LEU A 50 -7.05 11.33 -19.91
N LEU A 51 -6.58 12.47 -20.42
CA LEU A 51 -7.22 13.77 -20.19
C LEU A 51 -8.63 13.85 -20.81
N GLN A 52 -8.80 13.26 -22.00
CA GLN A 52 -10.09 13.18 -22.67
C GLN A 52 -11.05 12.28 -21.87
N THR A 53 -10.60 11.08 -21.48
CA THR A 53 -11.38 10.18 -20.62
C THR A 53 -11.80 10.88 -19.31
N TYR A 54 -10.90 11.69 -18.73
CA TYR A 54 -11.21 12.43 -17.50
C TYR A 54 -12.19 13.60 -17.71
N ARG A 55 -12.17 14.23 -18.89
CA ARG A 55 -13.09 15.29 -19.26
C ARG A 55 -14.46 14.77 -19.68
N ASP A 56 -14.47 13.66 -20.38
CA ASP A 56 -15.67 13.06 -20.96
C ASP A 56 -16.35 12.06 -20.00
N GLN A 57 -15.94 12.04 -18.72
CA GLN A 57 -16.60 11.25 -17.68
C GLN A 57 -18.05 11.70 -17.52
N THR A 58 -18.94 11.08 -18.31
CA THR A 58 -20.40 11.25 -18.24
C THR A 58 -21.05 10.20 -17.34
N GLY A 59 -20.25 9.29 -16.78
CA GLY A 59 -20.69 8.21 -15.89
C GLY A 59 -21.06 8.70 -14.50
N GLU A 60 -22.08 8.10 -13.90
CA GLU A 60 -22.38 8.31 -12.49
C GLU A 60 -21.22 7.78 -11.64
N VAL A 61 -20.64 8.65 -10.80
CA VAL A 61 -19.63 8.23 -9.81
C VAL A 61 -20.24 7.20 -8.86
N ILE A 62 -19.46 6.19 -8.49
CA ILE A 62 -19.87 5.12 -7.56
C ILE A 62 -20.45 5.69 -6.26
N GLY A 63 -19.96 6.85 -5.83
CA GLY A 63 -20.46 7.57 -4.67
C GLY A 63 -19.94 7.05 -3.34
N LEU A 64 -20.34 7.75 -2.27
CA LEU A 64 -19.78 7.58 -0.95
C LEU A 64 -19.94 6.15 -0.40
N ARG A 65 -21.16 5.61 -0.45
CA ARG A 65 -21.47 4.30 0.17
C ARG A 65 -20.75 3.15 -0.53
N ALA A 66 -20.84 3.08 -1.85
CA ALA A 66 -20.23 2.00 -2.62
C ALA A 66 -18.71 2.14 -2.67
N GLY A 67 -18.18 3.35 -2.84
CA GLY A 67 -16.76 3.63 -2.81
C GLY A 67 -16.12 3.28 -1.46
N THR A 68 -16.75 3.65 -0.33
CA THR A 68 -16.28 3.26 1.01
C THR A 68 -16.29 1.75 1.19
N ARG A 69 -17.32 1.06 0.68
CA ARG A 69 -17.37 -0.41 0.72
C ARG A 69 -16.22 -1.03 -0.07
N ILE A 70 -15.97 -0.56 -1.30
CA ILE A 70 -14.85 -1.01 -2.12
C ILE A 70 -13.54 -0.80 -1.38
N TRP A 71 -13.30 0.41 -0.87
CA TRP A 71 -12.10 0.74 -0.12
C TRP A 71 -11.87 -0.21 1.05
N LEU A 72 -12.88 -0.47 1.89
CA LEU A 72 -12.78 -1.39 3.03
C LEU A 72 -12.55 -2.84 2.60
N THR A 73 -13.18 -3.30 1.52
CA THR A 73 -13.01 -4.68 1.05
C THR A 73 -11.64 -4.91 0.41
N GLN A 74 -11.00 -3.89 -0.16
CA GLN A 74 -9.63 -3.99 -0.67
C GLN A 74 -8.58 -4.00 0.44
N LEU A 75 -8.91 -3.55 1.63
CA LEU A 75 -8.05 -3.63 2.81
C LEU A 75 -8.10 -4.99 3.53
N ASP A 76 -8.66 -6.02 2.89
CA ASP A 76 -8.68 -7.38 3.42
C ASP A 76 -7.29 -8.04 3.28
N PRO A 77 -6.53 -8.23 4.38
CA PRO A 77 -5.19 -8.80 4.32
C PRO A 77 -5.19 -10.31 4.04
N LEU A 78 -6.30 -11.01 4.30
CA LEU A 78 -6.42 -12.45 4.11
C LEU A 78 -7.04 -12.80 2.74
N GLY A 79 -7.74 -11.86 2.12
CA GLY A 79 -8.36 -12.04 0.82
C GLY A 79 -7.39 -11.79 -0.33
N ASN A 80 -7.50 -10.62 -0.92
CA ASN A 80 -6.79 -10.28 -2.16
C ASN A 80 -5.27 -10.20 -1.99
N TRP A 81 -4.80 -9.75 -0.83
CA TRP A 81 -3.37 -9.53 -0.60
C TRP A 81 -2.59 -10.84 -0.38
N LEU A 82 -3.09 -11.71 0.49
CA LEU A 82 -2.36 -12.94 0.86
C LEU A 82 -2.59 -14.07 -0.15
N PHE A 83 -3.81 -14.21 -0.65
CA PHE A 83 -4.21 -15.35 -1.48
C PHE A 83 -4.37 -15.00 -2.97
N GLY A 84 -4.06 -13.77 -3.39
CA GLY A 84 -4.11 -13.36 -4.80
C GLY A 84 -5.49 -13.52 -5.45
N THR A 85 -6.56 -13.59 -4.67
CA THR A 85 -7.90 -13.75 -5.19
C THR A 85 -8.38 -12.46 -5.84
N ARG A 86 -8.68 -12.50 -7.14
CA ARG A 86 -9.27 -11.37 -7.87
C ARG A 86 -10.73 -11.10 -7.52
N ARG A 87 -11.26 -11.74 -6.49
CA ARG A 87 -12.63 -11.50 -6.03
C ARG A 87 -12.62 -10.35 -5.03
N ILE A 88 -13.42 -9.34 -5.30
CA ILE A 88 -13.73 -8.31 -4.31
C ILE A 88 -14.34 -9.01 -3.11
N SER A 89 -13.71 -8.96 -1.95
CA SER A 89 -14.25 -9.55 -0.73
C SER A 89 -15.67 -9.00 -0.49
N ALA A 90 -16.59 -9.88 -0.15
CA ALA A 90 -17.96 -9.45 0.18
C ALA A 90 -18.04 -8.77 1.54
N SER A 91 -17.06 -9.02 2.42
CA SER A 91 -17.04 -8.55 3.81
C SER A 91 -16.12 -7.33 3.97
N VAL A 92 -16.62 -6.33 4.68
CA VAL A 92 -15.84 -5.15 5.10
C VAL A 92 -15.11 -5.37 6.43
N VAL A 93 -15.44 -6.46 7.15
CA VAL A 93 -14.94 -6.73 8.49
C VAL A 93 -13.41 -6.84 8.55
N PRO A 94 -12.73 -7.60 7.66
CA PRO A 94 -11.27 -7.69 7.71
C PRO A 94 -10.59 -6.33 7.55
N GLY A 95 -11.09 -5.50 6.64
CA GLY A 95 -10.58 -4.13 6.44
C GLY A 95 -10.76 -3.25 7.68
N LEU A 96 -11.92 -3.33 8.35
CA LEU A 96 -12.16 -2.61 9.60
C LEU A 96 -11.22 -3.09 10.72
N VAL A 97 -11.00 -4.40 10.83
CA VAL A 97 -10.05 -4.99 11.80
C VAL A 97 -8.64 -4.49 11.53
N LEU A 98 -8.22 -4.47 10.26
CA LEU A 98 -6.89 -3.95 9.90
C LEU A 98 -6.76 -2.47 10.23
N LEU A 99 -7.77 -1.64 9.95
CA LEU A 99 -7.76 -0.22 10.31
C LEU A 99 -7.72 0.01 11.82
N ALA A 100 -8.46 -0.79 12.60
CA ALA A 100 -8.40 -0.75 14.06
C ALA A 100 -7.01 -1.14 14.57
N GLY A 101 -6.41 -2.19 13.99
CA GLY A 101 -5.03 -2.59 14.28
C GLY A 101 -4.02 -1.49 13.96
N TRP A 102 -4.18 -0.83 12.82
CA TRP A 102 -3.34 0.31 12.44
C TRP A 102 -3.52 1.52 13.36
N ALA A 103 -4.74 1.86 13.74
CA ALA A 103 -4.97 2.90 14.75
C ALA A 103 -4.29 2.54 16.08
N GLY A 104 -4.33 1.25 16.47
CA GLY A 104 -3.58 0.71 17.59
C GLY A 104 -2.07 0.88 17.43
N SER A 105 -1.51 0.68 16.21
CA SER A 105 -0.08 0.89 15.96
C SER A 105 0.34 2.34 16.16
N ALA A 106 -0.47 3.29 15.70
CA ALA A 106 -0.23 4.72 15.91
C ALA A 106 -0.22 5.08 17.42
N VAL A 107 -1.13 4.50 18.21
CA VAL A 107 -1.16 4.67 19.68
C VAL A 107 0.12 4.10 20.31
N VAL A 108 0.55 2.89 19.91
CA VAL A 108 1.79 2.27 20.39
C VAL A 108 3.00 3.12 19.99
N ALA A 109 3.10 3.55 18.74
CA ALA A 109 4.16 4.41 18.25
C ALA A 109 4.27 5.71 19.06
N TRP A 110 3.13 6.32 19.36
CA TRP A 110 3.06 7.53 20.16
C TRP A 110 3.47 7.29 21.62
N ARG A 111 2.91 6.26 22.27
CA ARG A 111 3.22 5.91 23.67
C ARG A 111 4.66 5.49 23.87
N ARG A 112 5.21 4.69 22.95
CA ARG A 112 6.59 4.19 22.97
C ARG A 112 7.59 5.18 22.38
N ARG A 113 7.13 6.33 21.88
CA ARG A 113 7.95 7.38 21.26
C ARG A 113 8.81 6.87 20.09
N VAL A 114 8.29 5.91 19.30
CA VAL A 114 8.98 5.36 18.13
C VAL A 114 8.68 6.25 16.92
N GLY A 115 9.51 7.28 16.71
CA GLY A 115 9.28 8.29 15.69
C GLY A 115 9.27 7.75 14.25
N ALA A 116 9.97 6.65 13.97
CA ALA A 116 9.95 6.03 12.64
C ALA A 116 8.59 5.40 12.35
N LEU A 117 8.01 4.64 13.29
CA LEU A 117 6.69 4.04 13.15
C LEU A 117 5.61 5.12 13.07
N LEU A 118 5.68 6.16 13.90
CA LEU A 118 4.72 7.26 13.86
C LEU A 118 4.73 7.99 12.50
N ARG A 119 5.91 8.18 11.90
CA ARG A 119 5.99 8.76 10.54
C ARG A 119 5.38 7.86 9.49
N LEU A 120 5.61 6.56 9.59
CA LEU A 120 4.95 5.57 8.71
C LEU A 120 3.43 5.67 8.86
N ASP A 121 2.92 5.66 10.09
CA ASP A 121 1.48 5.75 10.36
C ASP A 121 0.87 7.04 9.81
N LEU A 122 1.58 8.18 9.89
CA LEU A 122 1.12 9.45 9.32
C LEU A 122 1.08 9.43 7.78
N VAL A 123 2.09 8.83 7.13
CA VAL A 123 2.09 8.64 5.67
C VAL A 123 0.94 7.73 5.27
N LEU A 124 0.72 6.64 6.00
CA LEU A 124 -0.38 5.72 5.75
C LEU A 124 -1.74 6.40 5.93
N ALA A 125 -1.89 7.29 6.91
CA ALA A 125 -3.11 8.09 7.08
C ALA A 125 -3.42 8.93 5.83
N GLY A 126 -2.41 9.62 5.30
CA GLY A 126 -2.54 10.39 4.06
C GLY A 126 -2.92 9.51 2.86
N LEU A 127 -2.22 8.38 2.69
CA LEU A 127 -2.50 7.44 1.60
C LEU A 127 -3.89 6.81 1.72
N LEU A 128 -4.34 6.45 2.93
CA LEU A 128 -5.69 5.94 3.17
C LEU A 128 -6.76 6.96 2.81
N GLY A 129 -6.55 8.23 3.18
CA GLY A 129 -7.44 9.32 2.82
C GLY A 129 -7.51 9.53 1.31
N CYS A 130 -6.37 9.56 0.62
CA CYS A 130 -6.30 9.64 -0.84
C CYS A 130 -6.98 8.44 -1.52
N ALA A 131 -6.71 7.23 -1.02
CA ALA A 131 -7.31 6.00 -1.53
C ALA A 131 -8.82 5.98 -1.37
N TRP A 132 -9.32 6.41 -0.22
CA TRP A 132 -10.75 6.54 0.03
C TRP A 132 -11.39 7.59 -0.87
N PHE A 133 -10.79 8.79 -0.96
CA PHE A 133 -11.28 9.86 -1.83
C PHE A 133 -11.33 9.40 -3.30
N TRP A 134 -10.30 8.68 -3.75
CA TRP A 134 -10.28 8.13 -5.09
C TRP A 134 -11.37 7.07 -5.28
N ALA A 135 -11.58 6.16 -4.33
CA ALA A 135 -12.57 5.10 -4.41
C ALA A 135 -14.00 5.63 -4.55
N ILE A 136 -14.35 6.73 -3.86
CA ILE A 136 -15.70 7.34 -3.97
C ILE A 136 -15.92 8.09 -5.29
N ARG A 137 -14.84 8.39 -6.01
CA ARG A 137 -14.84 9.08 -7.30
C ARG A 137 -14.73 8.15 -8.50
N LEU A 138 -14.61 6.84 -8.29
CA LEU A 138 -14.60 5.88 -9.38
C LEU A 138 -15.87 5.99 -10.21
N ASP A 139 -15.69 5.97 -11.52
CA ASP A 139 -16.78 5.98 -12.50
C ASP A 139 -17.37 4.56 -12.67
N SER A 140 -16.53 3.52 -12.61
CA SER A 140 -16.99 2.14 -12.70
C SER A 140 -16.06 1.15 -12.00
N THR A 141 -16.61 -0.02 -11.60
CA THR A 141 -15.82 -1.13 -11.05
C THR A 141 -15.37 -2.13 -12.12
N ARG A 142 -15.55 -1.81 -13.41
CA ARG A 142 -15.24 -2.74 -14.52
C ARG A 142 -13.77 -3.12 -14.59
N PHE A 143 -12.89 -2.26 -14.10
CA PHE A 143 -11.45 -2.45 -14.19
C PHE A 143 -10.85 -2.69 -12.81
N LEU A 144 -10.73 -3.96 -12.40
CA LEU A 144 -10.16 -4.35 -11.11
C LEU A 144 -8.73 -3.84 -10.90
N TYR A 145 -7.93 -3.70 -11.96
CA TYR A 145 -6.57 -3.16 -11.87
C TYR A 145 -6.50 -1.74 -11.28
N LEU A 146 -7.60 -0.98 -11.38
CA LEU A 146 -7.66 0.35 -10.78
C LEU A 146 -7.62 0.32 -9.24
N VAL A 147 -7.95 -0.80 -8.62
CA VAL A 147 -7.96 -0.96 -7.15
C VAL A 147 -6.81 -1.84 -6.63
N GLU A 148 -6.04 -2.47 -7.51
CA GLU A 148 -4.95 -3.39 -7.11
C GLU A 148 -3.84 -2.68 -6.32
N TRP A 149 -3.59 -1.40 -6.54
CA TRP A 149 -2.62 -0.65 -5.77
C TRP A 149 -2.97 -0.53 -4.27
N PHE A 150 -4.24 -0.74 -3.89
CA PHE A 150 -4.64 -0.82 -2.48
C PHE A 150 -4.00 -2.00 -1.77
N TRP A 151 -3.59 -3.04 -2.49
CA TRP A 151 -2.92 -4.19 -1.89
C TRP A 151 -1.55 -3.82 -1.34
N VAL A 152 -0.84 -2.91 -1.99
CA VAL A 152 0.42 -2.37 -1.46
C VAL A 152 0.16 -1.62 -0.16
N LEU A 153 -0.90 -0.81 -0.13
CA LEU A 153 -1.31 -0.08 1.07
C LEU A 153 -1.70 -1.05 2.20
N THR A 154 -2.45 -2.10 1.89
CA THR A 154 -2.80 -3.16 2.84
C THR A 154 -1.55 -3.83 3.41
N GLY A 155 -0.57 -4.17 2.57
CA GLY A 155 0.71 -4.73 3.00
C GLY A 155 1.47 -3.81 3.96
N LEU A 156 1.52 -2.51 3.67
CA LEU A 156 2.16 -1.52 4.54
C LEU A 156 1.43 -1.36 5.88
N LEU A 157 0.10 -1.42 5.89
CA LEU A 157 -0.69 -1.43 7.13
C LEU A 157 -0.38 -2.66 7.98
N VAL A 158 -0.31 -3.85 7.37
CA VAL A 158 0.09 -5.09 8.04
C VAL A 158 1.49 -4.94 8.65
N VAL A 159 2.45 -4.37 7.92
CA VAL A 159 3.80 -4.12 8.44
C VAL A 159 3.77 -3.19 9.65
N ALA A 160 2.99 -2.10 9.62
CA ALA A 160 2.86 -1.18 10.75
C ALA A 160 2.29 -1.88 11.98
N VAL A 161 1.21 -2.67 11.81
CA VAL A 161 0.57 -3.45 12.88
C VAL A 161 1.54 -4.47 13.49
N LEU A 162 2.25 -5.23 12.64
CA LEU A 162 3.23 -6.23 13.09
C LEU A 162 4.41 -5.57 13.82
N TRP A 163 4.85 -4.41 13.35
CA TRP A 163 5.91 -3.66 14.04
C TRP A 163 5.47 -3.22 15.43
N ALA A 164 4.27 -2.64 15.55
CA ALA A 164 3.71 -2.26 16.85
C ALA A 164 3.53 -3.47 17.78
N ALA A 165 3.00 -4.58 17.27
CA ALA A 165 2.83 -5.82 18.01
C ALA A 165 4.18 -6.35 18.52
N ARG A 166 5.23 -6.31 17.69
CA ARG A 166 6.59 -6.69 18.09
C ARG A 166 7.12 -5.79 19.21
N LEU A 167 6.90 -4.48 19.16
CA LEU A 167 7.31 -3.55 20.22
C LEU A 167 6.62 -3.88 21.55
N GLU A 168 5.34 -4.20 21.53
CA GLU A 168 4.59 -4.60 22.72
C GLU A 168 5.05 -5.98 23.24
N LEU A 169 5.28 -6.93 22.34
CA LEU A 169 5.76 -8.26 22.68
C LEU A 169 7.15 -8.20 23.29
N ALA A 170 8.06 -7.40 22.72
CA ALA A 170 9.42 -7.21 23.22
C ALA A 170 9.43 -6.67 24.67
N ALA A 171 8.48 -5.81 24.99
CA ALA A 171 8.34 -5.26 26.33
C ALA A 171 7.83 -6.28 27.36
N ARG A 172 7.02 -7.26 26.92
CA ARG A 172 6.40 -8.26 27.81
C ARG A 172 7.17 -9.58 27.83
N ARG A 173 7.73 -9.99 26.71
CA ARG A 173 8.42 -11.28 26.51
C ARG A 173 9.63 -11.09 25.59
N PRO A 174 10.76 -10.58 26.09
CA PRO A 174 11.94 -10.24 25.25
C PRO A 174 12.49 -11.44 24.47
N ALA A 175 12.38 -12.66 24.99
CA ALA A 175 12.82 -13.87 24.29
C ALA A 175 12.09 -14.11 22.97
N LEU A 176 10.79 -13.79 22.86
CA LEU A 176 10.01 -13.96 21.65
C LEU A 176 10.21 -12.83 20.64
N ALA A 177 10.80 -11.72 21.06
CA ALA A 177 11.08 -10.57 20.20
C ALA A 177 12.46 -10.60 19.55
N SER A 178 13.16 -11.73 19.63
CA SER A 178 14.47 -11.89 19.02
C SER A 178 14.41 -11.67 17.50
N THR A 179 15.51 -11.18 16.93
CA THR A 179 15.61 -10.96 15.47
C THR A 179 15.40 -12.26 14.70
N GLN A 180 15.84 -13.40 15.25
CA GLN A 180 15.65 -14.72 14.64
C GLN A 180 14.16 -15.07 14.50
N VAL A 181 13.37 -14.90 15.57
CA VAL A 181 11.91 -15.15 15.51
C VAL A 181 11.25 -14.24 14.48
N ALA A 182 11.62 -12.95 14.45
CA ALA A 182 11.07 -12.01 13.47
C ALA A 182 11.43 -12.40 12.03
N THR A 183 12.67 -12.81 11.79
CA THR A 183 13.13 -13.25 10.46
C THR A 183 12.42 -14.53 10.02
N VAL A 184 12.34 -15.54 10.90
CA VAL A 184 11.64 -16.80 10.59
C VAL A 184 10.16 -16.54 10.30
N SER A 185 9.50 -15.70 11.09
CA SER A 185 8.09 -15.33 10.85
C SER A 185 7.89 -14.63 9.50
N LEU A 186 8.78 -13.70 9.16
CA LEU A 186 8.72 -13.00 7.87
C LEU A 186 8.93 -13.97 6.70
N LEU A 187 9.93 -14.84 6.78
CA LEU A 187 10.20 -15.85 5.76
C LEU A 187 9.02 -16.83 5.60
N ALA A 188 8.39 -17.23 6.71
CA ALA A 188 7.21 -18.09 6.68
C ALA A 188 6.02 -17.40 5.97
N VAL A 189 5.75 -16.12 6.28
CA VAL A 189 4.71 -15.33 5.60
C VAL A 189 5.00 -15.21 4.11
N LEU A 190 6.24 -14.88 3.74
CA LEU A 190 6.64 -14.78 2.34
C LEU A 190 6.51 -16.12 1.59
N ALA A 191 6.91 -17.24 2.22
CA ALA A 191 6.78 -18.56 1.64
C ALA A 191 5.32 -18.96 1.44
N VAL A 192 4.45 -18.72 2.43
CA VAL A 192 3.01 -18.98 2.32
C VAL A 192 2.39 -18.12 1.22
N SER A 193 2.72 -16.83 1.17
CA SER A 193 2.22 -15.92 0.12
C SER A 193 2.66 -16.37 -1.27
N ALA A 194 3.95 -16.71 -1.44
CA ALA A 194 4.48 -17.19 -2.71
C ALA A 194 3.83 -18.51 -3.15
N ALA A 195 3.68 -19.47 -2.25
CA ALA A 195 3.04 -20.74 -2.53
C ALA A 195 1.57 -20.56 -2.91
N SER A 196 0.84 -19.71 -2.19
CA SER A 196 -0.57 -19.40 -2.47
C SER A 196 -0.72 -18.69 -3.82
N PHE A 197 0.15 -17.73 -4.11
CA PHE A 197 0.15 -17.02 -5.40
C PHE A 197 0.44 -17.95 -6.57
N THR A 198 1.43 -18.83 -6.41
CA THR A 198 1.77 -19.84 -7.42
C THR A 198 0.61 -20.81 -7.64
N TRP A 199 -0.03 -21.28 -6.56
CA TRP A 199 -1.17 -22.18 -6.65
C TRP A 199 -2.36 -21.57 -7.40
N THR A 200 -2.67 -20.30 -7.13
CA THR A 200 -3.75 -19.58 -7.82
C THR A 200 -3.41 -19.25 -9.27
N ALA A 201 -2.13 -19.08 -9.61
CA ALA A 201 -1.68 -18.77 -10.97
C ALA A 201 -1.69 -19.99 -11.90
N VAL A 202 -1.48 -21.21 -11.37
CA VAL A 202 -1.40 -22.46 -12.17
C VAL A 202 -2.73 -22.84 -12.84
N GLY A 203 -3.86 -22.32 -12.37
CA GLY A 203 -5.20 -22.63 -12.93
C GLY A 203 -5.79 -21.53 -13.83
N VAL A 204 -5.03 -20.48 -14.15
CA VAL A 204 -5.55 -19.39 -14.97
C VAL A 204 -5.21 -19.68 -16.44
N GLU A 205 -6.18 -20.17 -17.21
CA GLU A 205 -6.09 -20.14 -18.66
C GLU A 205 -6.03 -18.65 -19.09
N PRO A 206 -5.08 -18.27 -19.98
CA PRO A 206 -5.09 -16.92 -20.54
C PRO A 206 -6.44 -16.68 -21.21
N PRO A 207 -7.09 -15.53 -20.99
CA PRO A 207 -8.32 -15.20 -21.69
C PRO A 207 -8.05 -15.30 -23.19
N ASP A 208 -8.84 -16.14 -23.88
CA ASP A 208 -8.78 -16.24 -25.34
C ASP A 208 -8.85 -14.83 -25.93
N MET A 209 -7.75 -14.37 -26.48
CA MET A 209 -7.70 -13.14 -27.27
C MET A 209 -8.39 -13.44 -28.61
N ARG A 210 -9.71 -13.52 -28.61
CA ARG A 210 -10.54 -13.52 -29.83
C ARG A 210 -11.16 -12.17 -30.04
#